data_c66632b06e8021e2d4cb3b01046d4708
#
_entry.id   c66632b06e8021e2d4cb3b01046d4708
#
_cell.length_a   1.000
_cell.length_b   1.000
_cell.length_c   1.000
_cell.angle_alpha   90.00
_cell.angle_beta   90.00
_cell.angle_gamma   90.00
#
_symmetry.space_group_name_H-M   'P 1'
#
loop_
_entity.id
_entity.type
_entity.pdbx_description
1 polymer ?
#
loop_
_entity_poly.entity_id
_entity_poly.type
_entity_poly.pdbx_seq_one_letter_code
_entity_poly.pdbx_strand_id
1 'polypeptide(L)'
;MNKFIGLLLILVLAASCKKEMEPIVKITTEYGDIKIRLYDKTPKHRDNFLKLVDEKFYDGLLFHRVINHFMIQGGDPTSKNAGPDVMLGEGDVDYRIDAEFVPEYFHKKGVLAAAREGDDTNPERKSSGAQFYIVQGKVYSPEQLGATVKSINERRKMALYGRLKNQYKDEFTRLQEANDLEALDELSEKLTRECDSLFVNEEFVLTEAQKQAYTTVGGTPHLDGQYTVYGEVIEGLDVLDKIAAVKTNSFDRPVKDVVIEKIRR
;
A
#
# COMPACT_ATOMS: atom_id res chain seq x y z
N MET A 1 4.90 -76.57 13.24
CA MET A 1 5.60 -75.31 13.47
C MET A 1 5.15 -74.34 12.40
N ASN A 2 4.06 -73.58 12.70
CA ASN A 2 3.49 -72.59 11.75
C ASN A 2 4.05 -71.24 12.06
N LYS A 3 4.77 -70.63 11.11
CA LYS A 3 5.21 -69.23 11.18
C LYS A 3 4.11 -68.34 10.58
N PHE A 4 3.41 -67.61 11.43
CA PHE A 4 2.56 -66.49 11.02
C PHE A 4 3.45 -65.28 10.69
N ILE A 5 3.46 -64.86 9.44
CA ILE A 5 4.05 -63.58 9.00
C ILE A 5 2.91 -62.55 9.04
N GLY A 6 2.93 -61.69 10.04
CA GLY A 6 2.02 -60.55 10.13
C GLY A 6 2.43 -59.47 9.15
N LEU A 7 1.63 -59.21 8.12
CA LEU A 7 1.78 -58.10 7.17
C LEU A 7 1.27 -56.82 7.81
N LEU A 8 2.17 -55.95 8.25
CA LEU A 8 1.84 -54.65 8.80
C LEU A 8 1.52 -53.67 7.65
N LEU A 9 0.25 -53.39 7.40
CA LEU A 9 -0.20 -52.44 6.39
C LEU A 9 -0.04 -51.04 6.96
N ILE A 10 1.01 -50.31 6.55
CA ILE A 10 1.19 -48.89 6.90
C ILE A 10 0.29 -48.08 5.96
N LEU A 11 -0.83 -47.58 6.50
CA LEU A 11 -1.72 -46.63 5.82
C LEU A 11 -1.04 -45.26 5.83
N VAL A 12 -0.38 -44.88 4.75
CA VAL A 12 0.11 -43.49 4.56
C VAL A 12 -1.09 -42.65 4.23
N LEU A 13 -1.63 -41.91 5.21
CA LEU A 13 -2.58 -40.82 4.99
C LEU A 13 -1.84 -39.69 4.27
N ALA A 14 -1.92 -39.68 2.94
CA ALA A 14 -1.56 -38.47 2.18
C ALA A 14 -2.55 -37.37 2.50
N ALA A 15 -2.21 -36.52 3.45
CA ALA A 15 -2.90 -35.25 3.64
C ALA A 15 -2.69 -34.41 2.38
N SER A 16 -3.61 -34.51 1.43
CA SER A 16 -3.69 -33.63 0.28
C SER A 16 -3.97 -32.23 0.82
N CYS A 17 -2.94 -31.42 0.99
CA CYS A 17 -3.07 -29.99 1.25
C CYS A 17 -3.70 -29.38 -0.02
N LYS A 18 -5.05 -29.34 -0.08
CA LYS A 18 -5.73 -28.50 -1.08
C LYS A 18 -5.27 -27.08 -0.83
N LYS A 19 -4.41 -26.56 -1.70
CA LYS A 19 -4.12 -25.12 -1.75
C LYS A 19 -5.47 -24.46 -2.03
N GLU A 20 -6.06 -23.83 -1.01
CA GLU A 20 -7.24 -23.00 -1.22
C GLU A 20 -6.91 -21.98 -2.29
N MET A 21 -7.79 -21.83 -3.28
CA MET A 21 -7.57 -20.80 -4.29
C MET A 21 -7.78 -19.44 -3.64
N GLU A 22 -6.86 -18.52 -3.90
CA GLU A 22 -6.95 -17.12 -3.43
C GLU A 22 -8.32 -16.53 -3.82
N PRO A 23 -9.03 -15.89 -2.88
CA PRO A 23 -10.37 -15.36 -3.14
C PRO A 23 -10.36 -14.33 -4.26
N ILE A 24 -11.41 -14.34 -5.08
CA ILE A 24 -11.62 -13.36 -6.14
C ILE A 24 -12.86 -12.52 -5.78
N VAL A 25 -12.74 -11.21 -5.93
CA VAL A 25 -13.86 -10.26 -5.82
C VAL A 25 -14.03 -9.50 -7.12
N LYS A 26 -15.24 -9.05 -7.39
CA LYS A 26 -15.61 -8.25 -8.54
C LYS A 26 -16.19 -6.91 -8.11
N ILE A 27 -15.56 -5.83 -8.51
CA ILE A 27 -16.06 -4.44 -8.39
C ILE A 27 -16.83 -4.13 -9.66
N THR A 28 -18.08 -3.68 -9.54
CA THR A 28 -18.92 -3.23 -10.66
C THR A 28 -19.05 -1.71 -10.60
N THR A 29 -18.84 -1.04 -11.73
CA THR A 29 -18.99 0.40 -11.92
C THR A 29 -19.68 0.69 -13.26
N GLU A 30 -20.12 1.93 -13.50
CA GLU A 30 -20.59 2.37 -14.82
C GLU A 30 -19.54 2.23 -15.94
N TYR A 31 -18.25 2.16 -15.61
CA TYR A 31 -17.14 2.01 -16.57
C TYR A 31 -16.86 0.54 -16.92
N GLY A 32 -17.45 -0.40 -16.18
CA GLY A 32 -17.28 -1.84 -16.32
C GLY A 32 -16.89 -2.53 -15.01
N ASP A 33 -16.53 -3.79 -15.13
CA ASP A 33 -16.15 -4.66 -14.02
C ASP A 33 -14.62 -4.72 -13.86
N ILE A 34 -14.15 -4.75 -12.59
CA ILE A 34 -12.76 -5.02 -12.22
C ILE A 34 -12.75 -6.27 -11.35
N LYS A 35 -12.06 -7.34 -11.76
CA LYS A 35 -11.87 -8.54 -10.94
C LYS A 35 -10.51 -8.51 -10.26
N ILE A 36 -10.51 -8.76 -8.97
CA ILE A 36 -9.33 -8.69 -8.10
C ILE A 36 -9.16 -10.02 -7.40
N ARG A 37 -7.97 -10.59 -7.47
CA ARG A 37 -7.53 -11.71 -6.66
C ARG A 37 -6.89 -11.18 -5.39
N LEU A 38 -7.31 -11.68 -4.22
CA LEU A 38 -6.77 -11.29 -2.92
C LEU A 38 -5.67 -12.26 -2.48
N TYR A 39 -4.64 -11.74 -1.85
CA TYR A 39 -3.44 -12.49 -1.50
C TYR A 39 -3.53 -13.19 -0.13
N ASP A 40 -3.01 -14.41 -0.04
CA ASP A 40 -3.02 -15.22 1.18
C ASP A 40 -1.98 -14.77 2.23
N LYS A 41 -0.87 -14.13 1.81
CA LYS A 41 0.17 -13.68 2.74
C LYS A 41 -0.17 -12.40 3.50
N THR A 42 -1.32 -11.78 3.22
CA THR A 42 -1.85 -10.62 3.93
C THR A 42 -3.25 -10.89 4.48
N PRO A 43 -3.39 -11.91 5.36
CA PRO A 43 -4.68 -12.44 5.78
C PRO A 43 -5.53 -11.41 6.55
N LYS A 44 -4.94 -10.52 7.36
CA LYS A 44 -5.71 -9.51 8.08
C LYS A 44 -6.45 -8.57 7.13
N HIS A 45 -5.75 -8.06 6.09
CA HIS A 45 -6.34 -7.17 5.09
C HIS A 45 -7.32 -7.91 4.18
N ARG A 46 -6.94 -9.11 3.70
CA ARG A 46 -7.81 -9.97 2.88
C ARG A 46 -9.12 -10.25 3.58
N ASP A 47 -9.07 -10.77 4.81
CA ASP A 47 -10.25 -11.25 5.53
C ASP A 47 -11.15 -10.07 5.95
N ASN A 48 -10.55 -8.93 6.34
CA ASN A 48 -11.29 -7.72 6.62
C ASN A 48 -12.00 -7.18 5.36
N PHE A 49 -11.30 -7.12 4.22
CA PHE A 49 -11.91 -6.67 2.96
C PHE A 49 -13.08 -7.59 2.56
N LEU A 50 -12.90 -8.90 2.67
CA LEU A 50 -13.95 -9.89 2.39
C LEU A 50 -15.15 -9.74 3.34
N LYS A 51 -14.91 -9.48 4.63
CA LYS A 51 -15.98 -9.17 5.60
C LYS A 51 -16.82 -7.98 5.13
N LEU A 52 -16.19 -6.87 4.79
CA LEU A 52 -16.88 -5.66 4.32
C LEU A 52 -17.59 -5.88 2.98
N VAL A 53 -17.05 -6.71 2.10
CA VAL A 53 -17.71 -7.14 0.85
C VAL A 53 -18.98 -7.93 1.14
N ASP A 54 -18.93 -8.91 2.06
CA ASP A 54 -20.08 -9.74 2.44
C ASP A 54 -21.17 -8.91 3.13
N GLU A 55 -20.78 -7.91 3.92
CA GLU A 55 -21.67 -6.93 4.56
C GLU A 55 -22.23 -5.89 3.57
N LYS A 56 -21.81 -5.91 2.29
CA LYS A 56 -22.18 -4.94 1.24
C LYS A 56 -21.81 -3.50 1.61
N PHE A 57 -20.80 -3.33 2.45
CA PHE A 57 -20.36 -2.03 2.94
C PHE A 57 -20.03 -1.05 1.82
N TYR A 58 -19.38 -1.54 0.75
CA TYR A 58 -18.91 -0.73 -0.36
C TYR A 58 -20.00 -0.31 -1.35
N ASP A 59 -21.22 -0.87 -1.25
CA ASP A 59 -22.30 -0.61 -2.20
C ASP A 59 -22.74 0.86 -2.16
N GLY A 60 -22.60 1.54 -3.28
CA GLY A 60 -22.94 2.95 -3.46
C GLY A 60 -21.90 3.94 -2.93
N LEU A 61 -20.73 3.47 -2.47
CA LEU A 61 -19.59 4.35 -2.16
C LEU A 61 -18.94 4.84 -3.46
N LEU A 62 -18.12 5.89 -3.35
CA LEU A 62 -17.44 6.49 -4.49
C LEU A 62 -15.96 6.06 -4.55
N PHE A 63 -15.41 6.02 -5.76
CA PHE A 63 -14.00 6.31 -5.94
C PHE A 63 -13.81 7.82 -5.73
N HIS A 64 -13.65 8.21 -4.49
CA HIS A 64 -13.68 9.61 -4.06
C HIS A 64 -12.42 10.39 -4.36
N ARG A 65 -11.31 9.71 -4.65
CA ARG A 65 -10.03 10.32 -5.03
C ARG A 65 -9.43 9.56 -6.20
N VAL A 66 -9.18 10.28 -7.29
CA VAL A 66 -8.64 9.72 -8.53
C VAL A 66 -7.52 10.62 -9.03
N ILE A 67 -6.33 10.04 -9.20
CA ILE A 67 -5.18 10.76 -9.74
C ILE A 67 -4.62 9.96 -10.91
N ASN A 68 -4.68 10.56 -12.10
CA ASN A 68 -4.13 9.95 -13.31
C ASN A 68 -2.64 9.67 -13.15
N HIS A 69 -2.18 8.53 -13.68
CA HIS A 69 -0.82 8.02 -13.54
C HIS A 69 -0.40 7.72 -12.09
N PHE A 70 -1.37 7.59 -11.18
CA PHE A 70 -1.12 7.24 -9.79
C PHE A 70 -2.07 6.15 -9.30
N MET A 71 -3.31 6.47 -8.90
CA MET A 71 -4.24 5.49 -8.33
C MET A 71 -5.70 5.96 -8.39
N ILE A 72 -6.62 5.03 -8.14
CA ILE A 72 -8.01 5.30 -7.79
C ILE A 72 -8.27 4.81 -6.37
N GLN A 73 -8.87 5.64 -5.51
CA GLN A 73 -9.10 5.36 -4.09
C GLN A 73 -10.59 5.41 -3.76
N GLY A 74 -11.04 4.42 -2.99
CA GLY A 74 -12.42 4.29 -2.50
C GLY A 74 -12.47 3.79 -1.07
N GLY A 75 -13.68 3.52 -0.58
CA GLY A 75 -13.90 2.92 0.74
C GLY A 75 -14.22 3.91 1.87
N ASP A 76 -14.29 5.21 1.59
CA ASP A 76 -14.78 6.21 2.53
C ASP A 76 -16.31 6.08 2.71
N PRO A 77 -16.83 5.68 3.89
CA PRO A 77 -18.27 5.52 4.11
C PRO A 77 -19.05 6.83 3.98
N THR A 78 -18.40 7.98 4.19
CA THR A 78 -19.05 9.30 4.07
C THR A 78 -19.27 9.69 2.61
N SER A 79 -18.67 8.97 1.67
CA SER A 79 -18.84 9.21 0.23
C SER A 79 -20.20 8.79 -0.29
N LYS A 80 -20.95 7.97 0.46
CA LYS A 80 -22.27 7.50 0.03
C LYS A 80 -23.27 8.65 -0.05
N ASN A 81 -23.77 8.91 -1.27
CA ASN A 81 -24.70 10.01 -1.56
C ASN A 81 -24.14 11.40 -1.18
N ALA A 82 -22.82 11.57 -1.12
CA ALA A 82 -22.20 12.84 -0.77
C ALA A 82 -22.47 13.91 -1.83
N GLY A 83 -22.89 15.09 -1.39
CA GLY A 83 -23.03 16.24 -2.29
C GLY A 83 -21.69 16.66 -2.92
N PRO A 84 -21.72 17.45 -4.01
CA PRO A 84 -20.52 17.77 -4.77
C PRO A 84 -19.47 18.58 -3.98
N ASP A 85 -19.90 19.34 -2.98
CA ASP A 85 -19.03 20.23 -2.17
C ASP A 85 -18.54 19.55 -0.89
N VAL A 86 -18.91 18.30 -0.64
CA VAL A 86 -18.47 17.56 0.55
C VAL A 86 -17.02 17.09 0.33
N MET A 87 -16.13 17.47 1.28
CA MET A 87 -14.77 16.95 1.33
C MET A 87 -14.81 15.49 1.78
N LEU A 88 -14.13 14.63 1.04
CA LEU A 88 -14.11 13.17 1.25
C LEU A 88 -12.67 12.70 1.52
N GLY A 89 -12.56 11.48 2.05
CA GLY A 89 -11.28 10.83 2.31
C GLY A 89 -10.92 10.72 3.79
N GLU A 90 -11.64 11.41 4.68
CA GLU A 90 -11.42 11.35 6.14
C GLU A 90 -12.30 10.28 6.82
N GLY A 91 -13.35 9.78 6.13
CA GLY A 91 -14.23 8.75 6.68
C GLY A 91 -13.58 7.37 6.72
N ASP A 92 -13.77 6.65 7.82
CA ASP A 92 -13.28 5.28 7.99
C ASP A 92 -14.25 4.50 8.90
N VAL A 93 -13.97 3.22 9.13
CA VAL A 93 -14.55 2.42 10.21
C VAL A 93 -13.80 2.73 11.53
N ASP A 94 -14.34 2.26 12.66
CA ASP A 94 -13.84 2.56 14.00
C ASP A 94 -12.56 1.77 14.42
N TYR A 95 -11.94 1.07 13.47
CA TYR A 95 -10.73 0.28 13.72
C TYR A 95 -9.72 0.43 12.57
N ARG A 96 -8.46 0.15 12.89
CA ARG A 96 -7.34 0.09 11.95
C ARG A 96 -6.74 -1.32 11.90
N ILE A 97 -6.07 -1.64 10.82
CA ILE A 97 -5.44 -2.95 10.59
C ILE A 97 -3.92 -2.79 10.69
N ASP A 98 -3.27 -3.65 11.49
CA ASP A 98 -1.80 -3.67 11.55
C ASP A 98 -1.21 -3.95 10.17
N ALA A 99 -0.12 -3.27 9.84
CA ALA A 99 0.54 -3.43 8.56
C ALA A 99 1.00 -4.87 8.31
N GLU A 100 0.85 -5.32 7.05
CA GLU A 100 1.32 -6.61 6.55
C GLU A 100 2.22 -6.38 5.33
N PHE A 101 3.41 -5.81 5.55
CA PHE A 101 4.35 -5.55 4.45
C PHE A 101 5.03 -6.84 4.01
N VAL A 102 4.71 -7.28 2.80
CA VAL A 102 5.27 -8.48 2.17
C VAL A 102 6.20 -8.02 1.03
N PRO A 103 7.52 -8.29 1.09
CA PRO A 103 8.49 -7.74 0.13
C PRO A 103 8.20 -8.09 -1.34
N GLU A 104 7.57 -9.25 -1.60
CA GLU A 104 7.19 -9.69 -2.94
C GLU A 104 5.98 -8.93 -3.50
N TYR A 105 5.20 -8.26 -2.64
CA TYR A 105 4.01 -7.51 -3.02
C TYR A 105 4.35 -6.02 -3.11
N PHE A 106 4.64 -5.57 -4.31
CA PHE A 106 5.05 -4.20 -4.60
C PHE A 106 4.04 -3.48 -5.50
N HIS A 107 4.10 -2.17 -5.57
CA HIS A 107 3.08 -1.31 -6.18
C HIS A 107 3.15 -1.25 -7.71
N LYS A 108 3.16 -2.42 -8.39
CA LYS A 108 2.95 -2.46 -9.85
C LYS A 108 1.51 -2.05 -10.22
N LYS A 109 1.28 -1.69 -11.47
CA LYS A 109 -0.07 -1.42 -12.00
C LYS A 109 -1.02 -2.58 -11.69
N GLY A 110 -2.22 -2.23 -11.24
CA GLY A 110 -3.30 -3.16 -10.93
C GLY A 110 -3.30 -3.72 -9.52
N VAL A 111 -2.31 -3.45 -8.67
CA VAL A 111 -2.38 -3.94 -7.28
C VAL A 111 -3.40 -3.18 -6.46
N LEU A 112 -4.06 -3.92 -5.56
CA LEU A 112 -4.95 -3.43 -4.52
C LEU A 112 -4.16 -3.25 -3.23
N ALA A 113 -4.22 -2.05 -2.65
CA ALA A 113 -3.52 -1.73 -1.41
C ALA A 113 -4.42 -0.94 -0.45
N ALA A 114 -4.11 -1.02 0.84
CA ALA A 114 -4.84 -0.30 1.87
C ALA A 114 -4.34 1.14 2.01
N ALA A 115 -5.26 2.10 2.11
CA ALA A 115 -4.92 3.47 2.47
C ALA A 115 -4.51 3.57 3.94
N ARG A 116 -3.83 4.64 4.33
CA ARG A 116 -3.47 4.96 5.70
C ARG A 116 -3.14 6.43 5.87
N GLU A 117 -3.19 6.92 7.08
CA GLU A 117 -2.68 8.23 7.45
C GLU A 117 -1.14 8.30 7.39
N GLY A 118 -0.61 9.52 7.32
CA GLY A 118 0.83 9.76 7.29
C GLY A 118 1.56 9.35 8.57
N ASP A 119 2.89 9.17 8.47
CA ASP A 119 3.72 8.67 9.58
C ASP A 119 3.70 9.60 10.81
N ASP A 120 3.43 10.91 10.64
CA ASP A 120 3.35 11.89 11.73
C ASP A 120 2.18 11.61 12.69
N THR A 121 1.05 11.14 12.16
CA THR A 121 -0.15 10.80 12.93
C THR A 121 -0.31 9.31 13.16
N ASN A 122 0.39 8.49 12.36
CA ASN A 122 0.30 7.04 12.37
C ASN A 122 1.69 6.38 12.24
N PRO A 123 2.55 6.53 13.25
CA PRO A 123 3.93 6.01 13.20
C PRO A 123 3.99 4.48 13.12
N GLU A 124 2.95 3.78 13.56
CA GLU A 124 2.82 2.32 13.43
C GLU A 124 2.42 1.87 12.02
N ARG A 125 2.11 2.82 11.13
CA ARG A 125 1.70 2.58 9.74
C ARG A 125 0.52 1.62 9.60
N LYS A 126 -0.39 1.62 10.58
CA LYS A 126 -1.63 0.86 10.51
C LYS A 126 -2.48 1.34 9.34
N SER A 127 -3.10 0.40 8.66
CA SER A 127 -3.98 0.70 7.55
C SER A 127 -5.36 1.14 8.02
N SER A 128 -6.04 1.94 7.19
CA SER A 128 -7.47 2.14 7.27
C SER A 128 -8.20 0.80 7.27
N GLY A 129 -9.28 0.70 8.02
CA GLY A 129 -10.11 -0.49 8.06
C GLY A 129 -10.99 -0.64 6.81
N ALA A 130 -11.29 0.47 6.09
CA ALA A 130 -12.20 0.42 4.94
C ALA A 130 -11.61 1.00 3.65
N GLN A 131 -10.73 2.02 3.74
CA GLN A 131 -10.23 2.69 2.54
C GLN A 131 -9.13 1.89 1.84
N PHE A 132 -9.28 1.75 0.53
CA PHE A 132 -8.35 1.06 -0.35
C PHE A 132 -8.06 1.88 -1.60
N TYR A 133 -6.98 1.54 -2.30
CA TYR A 133 -6.71 2.08 -3.62
C TYR A 133 -6.22 0.99 -4.59
N ILE A 134 -6.44 1.25 -5.89
CA ILE A 134 -5.92 0.42 -6.97
C ILE A 134 -4.91 1.25 -7.74
N VAL A 135 -3.70 0.73 -7.88
CA VAL A 135 -2.60 1.43 -8.55
C VAL A 135 -2.83 1.45 -10.05
N GLN A 136 -2.87 2.63 -10.67
CA GLN A 136 -2.68 2.79 -12.10
C GLN A 136 -1.19 2.93 -12.41
N GLY A 137 -0.51 3.88 -11.76
CA GLY A 137 0.90 4.15 -11.94
C GLY A 137 1.24 4.64 -13.36
N LYS A 138 2.53 4.74 -13.64
CA LYS A 138 3.07 5.03 -14.97
C LYS A 138 4.21 4.06 -15.31
N VAL A 139 4.49 3.89 -16.59
CA VAL A 139 5.68 3.18 -17.07
C VAL A 139 6.87 4.12 -17.01
N TYR A 140 8.01 3.64 -16.56
CA TYR A 140 9.25 4.39 -16.41
C TYR A 140 10.26 3.96 -17.48
N SER A 141 11.03 4.90 -18.04
CA SER A 141 12.30 4.50 -18.67
C SER A 141 13.30 4.07 -17.59
N PRO A 142 14.34 3.29 -17.93
CA PRO A 142 15.38 2.93 -16.95
C PRO A 142 16.00 4.14 -16.25
N GLU A 143 16.23 5.24 -16.98
CA GLU A 143 16.79 6.48 -16.45
C GLU A 143 15.82 7.16 -15.48
N GLN A 144 14.53 7.23 -15.84
CA GLN A 144 13.48 7.78 -14.97
C GLN A 144 13.32 6.96 -13.71
N LEU A 145 13.38 5.63 -13.81
CA LEU A 145 13.30 4.73 -12.67
C LEU A 145 14.49 4.93 -11.73
N GLY A 146 15.71 5.02 -12.27
CA GLY A 146 16.92 5.32 -11.50
C GLY A 146 16.83 6.66 -10.76
N ALA A 147 16.37 7.72 -11.44
CA ALA A 147 16.15 9.02 -10.80
C ALA A 147 15.07 8.96 -9.71
N THR A 148 14.02 8.17 -9.92
CA THR A 148 12.95 7.96 -8.93
C THR A 148 13.49 7.24 -7.70
N VAL A 149 14.27 6.17 -7.85
CA VAL A 149 14.91 5.45 -6.74
C VAL A 149 15.84 6.38 -5.94
N LYS A 150 16.65 7.18 -6.63
CA LYS A 150 17.51 8.20 -5.98
C LYS A 150 16.66 9.17 -5.13
N SER A 151 15.60 9.72 -5.68
CA SER A 151 14.71 10.64 -4.96
C SER A 151 14.00 9.98 -3.77
N ILE A 152 13.64 8.68 -3.88
CA ILE A 152 13.09 7.92 -2.75
C ILE A 152 14.13 7.81 -1.64
N ASN A 153 15.37 7.46 -1.99
CA ASN A 153 16.45 7.30 -1.02
C ASN A 153 16.83 8.62 -0.35
N GLU A 154 16.88 9.72 -1.09
CA GLU A 154 17.10 11.06 -0.52
C GLU A 154 16.02 11.40 0.53
N ARG A 155 14.73 11.18 0.21
CA ARG A 155 13.64 11.42 1.17
C ARG A 155 13.70 10.50 2.39
N ARG A 156 14.01 9.21 2.22
CA ARG A 156 14.18 8.26 3.34
C ARG A 156 15.32 8.70 4.26
N LYS A 157 16.44 9.09 3.66
CA LYS A 157 17.60 9.59 4.41
C LYS A 157 17.29 10.87 5.18
N MET A 158 16.56 11.82 4.55
CA MET A 158 16.10 13.03 5.23
C MET A 158 15.16 12.72 6.41
N ALA A 159 14.22 11.78 6.23
CA ALA A 159 13.33 11.35 7.29
C ALA A 159 14.09 10.66 8.44
N LEU A 160 15.07 9.82 8.14
CA LEU A 160 15.95 9.22 9.14
C LEU A 160 16.72 10.29 9.92
N TYR A 161 17.34 11.23 9.22
CA TYR A 161 18.06 12.36 9.85
C TYR A 161 17.12 13.17 10.75
N GLY A 162 15.89 13.44 10.31
CA GLY A 162 14.89 14.13 11.14
C GLY A 162 14.53 13.36 12.41
N ARG A 163 14.36 12.02 12.34
CA ARG A 163 14.13 11.17 13.52
C ARG A 163 15.32 11.23 14.49
N LEU A 164 16.54 11.10 13.99
CA LEU A 164 17.75 11.20 14.80
C LEU A 164 17.85 12.57 15.46
N LYS A 165 17.69 13.65 14.69
CA LYS A 165 17.71 15.02 15.22
C LYS A 165 16.69 15.22 16.34
N ASN A 166 15.52 14.65 16.23
CA ASN A 166 14.50 14.73 17.28
C ASN A 166 14.92 14.02 18.57
N GLN A 167 15.72 12.94 18.51
CA GLN A 167 16.28 12.27 19.68
C GLN A 167 17.29 13.15 20.44
N TYR A 168 17.96 14.06 19.74
CA TYR A 168 18.94 15.01 20.29
C TYR A 168 18.35 16.42 20.49
N LYS A 169 17.03 16.55 20.45
CA LYS A 169 16.36 17.85 20.49
C LYS A 169 16.78 18.72 21.69
N ASP A 170 16.83 18.13 22.89
CA ASP A 170 17.17 18.87 24.10
C ASP A 170 18.64 19.34 24.08
N GLU A 171 19.54 18.54 23.54
CA GLU A 171 20.94 18.91 23.38
C GLU A 171 21.12 20.05 22.37
N PHE A 172 20.43 19.98 21.22
CA PHE A 172 20.37 21.08 20.26
C PHE A 172 19.87 22.37 20.90
N THR A 173 18.77 22.30 21.65
CA THR A 173 18.18 23.47 22.32
C THR A 173 19.18 24.10 23.30
N ARG A 174 19.80 23.28 24.16
CA ARG A 174 20.80 23.72 25.15
C ARG A 174 21.99 24.43 24.48
N LEU A 175 22.52 23.87 23.39
CA LEU A 175 23.64 24.45 22.66
C LEU A 175 23.27 25.74 21.94
N GLN A 176 22.05 25.82 21.40
CA GLN A 176 21.52 27.04 20.78
C GLN A 176 21.35 28.16 21.80
N GLU A 177 20.79 27.87 22.99
CA GLU A 177 20.64 28.83 24.08
C GLU A 177 22.00 29.33 24.60
N ALA A 178 23.02 28.45 24.62
CA ALA A 178 24.38 28.80 24.98
C ALA A 178 25.13 29.56 23.87
N ASN A 179 24.58 29.66 22.66
CA ASN A 179 25.21 30.18 21.45
C ASN A 179 26.56 29.50 21.13
N ASP A 180 26.65 28.18 21.43
CA ASP A 180 27.84 27.36 21.22
C ASP A 180 27.82 26.78 19.79
N LEU A 181 28.29 27.56 18.84
CA LEU A 181 28.28 27.23 17.41
C LEU A 181 29.22 26.06 17.09
N GLU A 182 30.35 25.92 17.78
CA GLU A 182 31.32 24.84 17.57
C GLU A 182 30.70 23.49 17.98
N ALA A 183 30.09 23.42 19.16
CA ALA A 183 29.46 22.21 19.62
C ALA A 183 28.18 21.84 18.79
N LEU A 184 27.47 22.85 18.24
CA LEU A 184 26.35 22.63 17.31
C LEU A 184 26.83 21.97 16.00
N ASP A 185 27.96 22.42 15.46
CA ASP A 185 28.57 21.85 14.26
C ASP A 185 29.03 20.40 14.53
N GLU A 186 29.72 20.15 15.63
CA GLU A 186 30.18 18.82 16.04
C GLU A 186 28.98 17.84 16.18
N LEU A 187 27.90 18.27 16.80
CA LEU A 187 26.69 17.49 16.96
C LEU A 187 26.03 17.20 15.61
N SER A 188 26.00 18.17 14.71
CA SER A 188 25.45 18.02 13.35
C SER A 188 26.25 17.04 12.51
N GLU A 189 27.60 17.12 12.60
CA GLU A 189 28.49 16.16 11.94
C GLU A 189 28.34 14.73 12.51
N LYS A 190 28.22 14.60 13.85
CA LYS A 190 27.96 13.32 14.51
C LYS A 190 26.68 12.69 13.98
N LEU A 191 25.58 13.46 13.93
CA LEU A 191 24.29 12.99 13.41
C LEU A 191 24.36 12.61 11.93
N THR A 192 25.11 13.34 11.13
CA THR A 192 25.30 13.02 9.72
C THR A 192 26.01 11.66 9.57
N ARG A 193 27.08 11.42 10.30
CA ARG A 193 27.79 10.13 10.29
C ARG A 193 26.91 8.98 10.79
N GLU A 194 26.13 9.20 11.85
CA GLU A 194 25.18 8.21 12.37
C GLU A 194 24.08 7.91 11.36
N CYS A 195 23.52 8.94 10.74
CA CYS A 195 22.51 8.79 9.68
C CYS A 195 23.08 7.99 8.50
N ASP A 196 24.29 8.29 8.03
CA ASP A 196 24.93 7.57 6.93
C ASP A 196 25.14 6.09 7.25
N SER A 197 25.58 5.78 8.47
CA SER A 197 25.77 4.41 8.93
C SER A 197 24.48 3.62 8.99
N LEU A 198 23.40 4.21 9.51
CA LEU A 198 22.09 3.56 9.65
C LEU A 198 21.38 3.44 8.32
N PHE A 199 21.54 4.43 7.43
CA PHE A 199 20.85 4.48 6.14
C PHE A 199 21.20 3.30 5.22
N VAL A 200 22.37 2.72 5.34
CA VAL A 200 22.77 1.51 4.57
C VAL A 200 21.72 0.38 4.71
N ASN A 201 21.07 0.27 5.87
CA ASN A 201 20.04 -0.74 6.13
C ASN A 201 18.62 -0.29 5.73
N GLU A 202 18.42 1.00 5.46
CA GLU A 202 17.13 1.57 5.06
C GLU A 202 17.07 1.91 3.56
N GLU A 203 18.16 1.70 2.83
CA GLU A 203 18.25 2.03 1.42
C GLU A 203 17.23 1.22 0.61
N PHE A 204 16.46 1.93 -0.22
CA PHE A 204 15.52 1.32 -1.14
C PHE A 204 16.27 0.84 -2.40
N VAL A 205 16.28 -0.47 -2.59
CA VAL A 205 16.88 -1.11 -3.76
C VAL A 205 15.81 -1.94 -4.47
N LEU A 206 15.66 -1.71 -5.77
CA LEU A 206 14.73 -2.49 -6.59
C LEU A 206 15.31 -3.86 -6.93
N THR A 207 14.49 -4.90 -6.77
CA THR A 207 14.74 -6.22 -7.34
C THR A 207 14.60 -6.18 -8.86
N GLU A 208 15.14 -7.19 -9.56
CA GLU A 208 14.99 -7.29 -11.02
C GLU A 208 13.51 -7.42 -11.44
N ALA A 209 12.69 -8.13 -10.65
CA ALA A 209 11.26 -8.25 -10.88
C ALA A 209 10.53 -6.88 -10.79
N GLN A 210 10.89 -6.05 -9.81
CA GLN A 210 10.37 -4.69 -9.69
C GLN A 210 10.82 -3.80 -10.86
N LYS A 211 12.11 -3.83 -11.21
CA LYS A 211 12.62 -3.08 -12.36
C LYS A 211 11.88 -3.45 -13.64
N GLN A 212 11.73 -4.75 -13.91
CA GLN A 212 10.98 -5.23 -15.07
C GLN A 212 9.53 -4.75 -15.05
N ALA A 213 8.82 -4.88 -13.91
CA ALA A 213 7.43 -4.46 -13.80
C ALA A 213 7.28 -2.95 -14.03
N TYR A 214 8.09 -2.12 -13.36
CA TYR A 214 7.99 -0.67 -13.48
C TYR A 214 8.37 -0.12 -14.86
N THR A 215 9.21 -0.84 -15.61
CA THR A 215 9.60 -0.45 -16.99
C THR A 215 8.69 -1.04 -18.07
N THR A 216 7.76 -1.95 -17.73
CA THR A 216 6.85 -2.58 -18.70
C THR A 216 5.39 -2.25 -18.44
N VAL A 217 4.84 -2.69 -17.29
CA VAL A 217 3.44 -2.46 -16.93
C VAL A 217 3.23 -1.17 -16.13
N GLY A 218 4.29 -0.68 -15.48
CA GLY A 218 4.27 0.52 -14.67
C GLY A 218 3.89 0.29 -13.21
N GLY A 219 3.75 1.39 -12.48
CA GLY A 219 3.39 1.37 -11.06
C GLY A 219 3.84 2.61 -10.31
N THR A 220 3.98 2.47 -8.97
CA THR A 220 4.30 3.57 -8.05
C THR A 220 5.36 3.16 -7.02
N PRO A 221 6.65 3.06 -7.43
CA PRO A 221 7.72 2.49 -6.61
C PRO A 221 7.94 3.19 -5.26
N HIS A 222 7.54 4.45 -5.13
CA HIS A 222 7.67 5.22 -3.88
C HIS A 222 6.76 4.74 -2.74
N LEU A 223 5.76 3.88 -3.04
CA LEU A 223 4.87 3.30 -2.05
C LEU A 223 5.35 1.93 -1.52
N ASP A 224 6.39 1.34 -2.15
CA ASP A 224 6.87 0.01 -1.79
C ASP A 224 7.39 -0.03 -0.34
N GLY A 225 6.90 -1.03 0.41
CA GLY A 225 7.22 -1.20 1.82
C GLY A 225 6.63 -0.12 2.74
N GLN A 226 5.73 0.72 2.23
CA GLN A 226 5.08 1.79 2.99
C GLN A 226 3.58 1.58 3.19
N TYR A 227 2.96 0.77 2.33
CA TYR A 227 1.54 0.43 2.36
C TYR A 227 1.36 -1.06 2.13
N THR A 228 0.33 -1.65 2.74
CA THR A 228 0.03 -3.07 2.57
C THR A 228 -0.66 -3.32 1.24
N VAL A 229 -0.01 -4.08 0.37
CA VAL A 229 -0.60 -4.61 -0.86
C VAL A 229 -1.22 -5.97 -0.53
N TYR A 230 -2.51 -6.17 -0.83
CA TYR A 230 -3.23 -7.38 -0.45
C TYR A 230 -4.05 -8.02 -1.57
N GLY A 231 -3.85 -7.55 -2.81
CA GLY A 231 -4.49 -8.15 -3.99
C GLY A 231 -3.98 -7.56 -5.30
N GLU A 232 -4.46 -8.10 -6.40
CA GLU A 232 -4.17 -7.59 -7.74
C GLU A 232 -5.35 -7.78 -8.69
N VAL A 233 -5.50 -6.84 -9.62
CA VAL A 233 -6.46 -6.91 -10.73
C VAL A 233 -6.04 -8.01 -11.70
N ILE A 234 -6.94 -8.96 -11.94
CA ILE A 234 -6.74 -10.04 -12.91
C ILE A 234 -7.53 -9.83 -14.20
N GLU A 235 -8.60 -9.02 -14.14
CA GLU A 235 -9.39 -8.58 -15.30
C GLU A 235 -9.88 -7.14 -15.07
N GLY A 236 -9.94 -6.30 -16.12
CA GLY A 236 -10.48 -4.94 -16.05
C GLY A 236 -9.41 -3.84 -15.84
N LEU A 237 -8.15 -4.06 -16.24
CA LEU A 237 -7.13 -2.99 -16.25
C LEU A 237 -7.50 -1.83 -17.18
N ASP A 238 -8.24 -2.08 -18.27
CA ASP A 238 -8.79 -1.05 -19.13
C ASP A 238 -9.88 -0.21 -18.43
N VAL A 239 -10.66 -0.84 -17.54
CA VAL A 239 -11.65 -0.15 -16.69
C VAL A 239 -10.94 0.74 -15.67
N LEU A 240 -9.89 0.24 -15.02
CA LEU A 240 -9.01 1.04 -14.15
C LEU A 240 -8.48 2.29 -14.88
N ASP A 241 -7.99 2.12 -16.10
CA ASP A 241 -7.45 3.24 -16.90
C ASP A 241 -8.55 4.26 -17.28
N LYS A 242 -9.75 3.81 -17.61
CA LYS A 242 -10.90 4.69 -17.88
C LYS A 242 -11.29 5.51 -16.65
N ILE A 243 -11.35 4.88 -15.47
CA ILE A 243 -11.67 5.58 -14.22
C ILE A 243 -10.55 6.58 -13.87
N ALA A 244 -9.28 6.17 -13.98
CA ALA A 244 -8.15 7.03 -13.68
C ALA A 244 -8.02 8.26 -14.60
N ALA A 245 -8.64 8.22 -15.79
CA ALA A 245 -8.63 9.29 -16.77
C ALA A 245 -9.79 10.30 -16.64
N VAL A 246 -10.71 10.12 -15.69
CA VAL A 246 -11.83 11.05 -15.49
C VAL A 246 -11.33 12.43 -15.03
N LYS A 247 -12.10 13.48 -15.34
CA LYS A 247 -11.81 14.82 -14.84
C LYS A 247 -12.05 14.88 -13.34
N THR A 248 -11.13 15.50 -12.62
CA THR A 248 -11.20 15.72 -11.17
C THR A 248 -11.21 17.20 -10.83
N ASN A 249 -11.67 17.55 -9.64
CA ASN A 249 -11.56 18.88 -9.07
C ASN A 249 -10.18 19.08 -8.38
N SER A 250 -10.00 20.21 -7.70
CA SER A 250 -8.75 20.57 -6.99
C SER A 250 -8.42 19.65 -5.79
N PHE A 251 -9.34 18.80 -5.37
CA PHE A 251 -9.19 17.81 -4.30
C PHE A 251 -9.09 16.38 -4.84
N ASP A 252 -8.78 16.21 -6.12
CA ASP A 252 -8.70 14.91 -6.82
C ASP A 252 -10.02 14.12 -6.83
N ARG A 253 -11.17 14.71 -6.42
CA ARG A 253 -12.47 14.07 -6.54
C ARG A 253 -12.96 14.14 -7.99
N PRO A 254 -13.45 13.03 -8.58
CA PRO A 254 -14.10 13.06 -9.89
C PRO A 254 -15.21 14.13 -9.95
N VAL A 255 -15.21 14.98 -11.01
CA VAL A 255 -16.26 15.99 -11.24
C VAL A 255 -17.62 15.34 -11.45
N LYS A 256 -17.66 14.19 -12.13
CA LYS A 256 -18.80 13.28 -12.16
C LYS A 256 -18.43 12.09 -11.29
N ASP A 257 -19.15 11.89 -10.21
CA ASP A 257 -18.89 10.82 -9.26
C ASP A 257 -18.79 9.44 -9.95
N VAL A 258 -17.76 8.68 -9.58
CA VAL A 258 -17.57 7.29 -10.01
C VAL A 258 -18.04 6.38 -8.88
N VAL A 259 -19.20 5.77 -9.08
CA VAL A 259 -19.86 4.95 -8.06
C VAL A 259 -19.36 3.51 -8.12
N ILE A 260 -19.02 2.96 -6.96
CA ILE A 260 -18.90 1.52 -6.74
C ILE A 260 -20.31 0.98 -6.59
N GLU A 261 -20.89 0.47 -7.68
CA GLU A 261 -22.27 -0.04 -7.64
C GLU A 261 -22.37 -1.21 -6.65
N LYS A 262 -21.41 -2.09 -6.69
CA LYS A 262 -21.27 -3.22 -5.76
C LYS A 262 -19.89 -3.86 -5.84
N ILE A 263 -19.51 -4.54 -4.73
CA ILE A 263 -18.39 -5.49 -4.72
C ILE A 263 -18.95 -6.85 -4.28
N ARG A 264 -18.61 -7.93 -5.00
CA ARG A 264 -19.08 -9.31 -4.69
C ARG A 264 -17.94 -10.32 -4.91
N ARG A 265 -18.04 -11.44 -4.18
CA ARG A 265 -17.26 -12.67 -4.47
C ARG A 265 -17.77 -13.36 -5.72
#